data_af0e4c29e247caf66bcef6c967e42176
#
_entry.id   af0e4c29e247caf66bcef6c967e42176
#
_cell.length_a   1.000
_cell.length_b   1.000
_cell.length_c   1.000
_cell.angle_alpha   90.00
_cell.angle_beta   90.00
_cell.angle_gamma   90.00
#
_symmetry.space_group_name_H-M   'P 1'
#
loop_
_entity.id
_entity.type
_entity.pdbx_description
1 polymer ?
#
loop_
_entity_poly.entity_id
_entity_poly.type
_entity_poly.pdbx_seq_one_letter_code
_entity_poly.pdbx_strand_id
1 'polypeptide(L)'
;TEEYIAVCARDHTFKEKFPETMQELVKERLLVREPGSGTRNILEELLLARGMGIKDFLHYTEVENMHTIIGLLKRDCGISFMYKIAVADELKNGTLKEIRLSDFKMQHAFDFIWEKGSIYTEKYIGICEELLKKENIIY
;
A
#
# COMPACT_ATOMS: atom_id res chain seq x y z
N THR A 1 4.17 -4.84 15.07
CA THR A 1 4.31 -3.84 14.01
C THR A 1 3.61 -4.29 12.74
N GLU A 2 2.79 -3.42 12.22
CA GLU A 2 2.06 -3.72 11.00
C GLU A 2 2.95 -3.57 9.77
N GLU A 3 2.86 -4.54 8.86
CA GLU A 3 3.54 -4.46 7.58
C GLU A 3 2.60 -3.85 6.54
N TYR A 4 3.13 -2.92 5.78
CA TYR A 4 2.45 -2.33 4.65
C TYR A 4 3.12 -2.87 3.39
N ILE A 5 2.35 -3.52 2.52
CA ILE A 5 2.89 -4.33 1.42
C ILE A 5 2.26 -3.98 0.08
N ALA A 6 2.95 -4.36 -0.99
CA ALA A 6 2.40 -4.34 -2.33
C ALA A 6 1.77 -5.71 -2.61
N VAL A 7 0.58 -5.71 -3.20
CA VAL A 7 -0.17 -6.95 -3.46
C VAL A 7 -0.76 -6.97 -4.86
N CYS A 8 -0.93 -8.18 -5.38
CA CYS A 8 -1.59 -8.40 -6.66
C CYS A 8 -2.28 -9.77 -6.64
N ALA A 9 -3.03 -10.07 -7.69
CA ALA A 9 -3.60 -11.39 -7.86
C ALA A 9 -2.51 -12.44 -7.96
N ARG A 10 -2.77 -13.64 -7.48
CA ARG A 10 -1.81 -14.73 -7.51
C ARG A 10 -1.24 -14.98 -8.91
N ASP A 11 -2.10 -14.95 -9.91
CA ASP A 11 -1.71 -15.25 -11.28
C ASP A 11 -1.48 -14.02 -12.14
N HIS A 12 -1.28 -12.86 -11.48
CA HIS A 12 -1.02 -11.62 -12.19
C HIS A 12 0.23 -11.74 -13.06
N THR A 13 0.13 -11.33 -14.31
CA THR A 13 1.24 -11.29 -15.25
C THR A 13 1.73 -9.85 -15.37
N PHE A 14 2.97 -9.61 -15.00
CA PHE A 14 3.56 -8.28 -15.11
C PHE A 14 3.91 -7.96 -16.55
N LYS A 15 3.82 -6.67 -16.90
CA LYS A 15 3.98 -6.24 -18.29
C LYS A 15 5.34 -6.57 -18.88
N GLU A 16 6.41 -6.50 -18.09
CA GLU A 16 7.75 -6.81 -18.57
C GLU A 16 8.34 -8.01 -17.86
N LYS A 17 8.74 -7.83 -16.63
CA LYS A 17 9.31 -8.89 -15.81
C LYS A 17 8.78 -8.73 -14.40
N PHE A 18 8.98 -9.72 -13.55
CA PHE A 18 8.61 -9.62 -12.14
C PHE A 18 9.37 -8.43 -11.55
N PRO A 19 8.67 -7.44 -10.97
CA PRO A 19 9.33 -6.25 -10.46
C PRO A 19 10.14 -6.54 -9.21
N GLU A 20 11.32 -5.95 -9.14
CA GLU A 20 12.20 -6.05 -7.98
C GLU A 20 12.27 -4.74 -7.21
N THR A 21 11.90 -3.63 -7.85
CA THR A 21 11.97 -2.31 -7.25
C THR A 21 10.66 -1.57 -7.45
N MET A 22 10.44 -0.54 -6.61
CA MET A 22 9.27 0.33 -6.72
C MET A 22 9.21 0.98 -8.11
N GLN A 23 10.36 1.36 -8.66
CA GLN A 23 10.44 2.01 -9.96
C GLN A 23 9.89 1.11 -11.07
N GLU A 24 10.05 -0.18 -10.95
CA GLU A 24 9.55 -1.11 -11.95
C GLU A 24 8.04 -1.33 -11.87
N LEU A 25 7.44 -1.05 -10.72
CA LEU A 25 6.00 -1.19 -10.54
C LEU A 25 5.18 -0.11 -11.25
N VAL A 26 5.79 1.01 -11.63
CA VAL A 26 5.04 2.14 -12.20
C VAL A 26 4.38 1.81 -13.55
N LYS A 27 4.75 0.71 -14.17
CA LYS A 27 4.15 0.25 -15.42
C LYS A 27 2.83 -0.50 -15.20
N GLU A 28 2.56 -0.87 -13.97
CA GLU A 28 1.32 -1.57 -13.62
C GLU A 28 0.23 -0.57 -13.26
N ARG A 29 -1.03 -1.00 -13.39
CA ARG A 29 -2.15 -0.16 -12.93
C ARG A 29 -2.20 -0.17 -11.41
N LEU A 30 -2.18 1.00 -10.82
CA LEU A 30 -2.30 1.16 -9.36
C LEU A 30 -3.77 1.37 -8.99
N LEU A 31 -4.25 0.57 -8.08
CA LEU A 31 -5.55 0.79 -7.44
C LEU A 31 -5.25 1.49 -6.12
N VAL A 32 -5.75 2.70 -5.95
CA VAL A 32 -5.38 3.54 -4.81
C VAL A 32 -6.64 4.18 -4.21
N ARG A 33 -6.61 4.37 -2.90
CA ARG A 33 -7.69 5.08 -2.22
C ARG A 33 -7.77 6.53 -2.68
N GLU A 34 -8.86 7.17 -2.37
CA GLU A 34 -9.07 8.57 -2.68
C GLU A 34 -8.14 9.49 -1.88
N PRO A 35 -7.90 10.73 -2.34
CA PRO A 35 -7.10 11.69 -1.58
C PRO A 35 -7.71 11.92 -0.20
N GLY A 36 -6.85 12.00 0.83
CA GLY A 36 -7.30 12.15 2.20
C GLY A 36 -7.41 10.85 2.97
N SER A 37 -7.38 9.70 2.29
CA SER A 37 -7.35 8.42 2.96
C SER A 37 -6.01 8.24 3.69
N GLY A 38 -6.08 7.71 4.90
CA GLY A 38 -4.88 7.43 5.69
C GLY A 38 -3.92 6.49 4.98
N THR A 39 -4.44 5.42 4.39
CA THR A 39 -3.63 4.45 3.67
C THR A 39 -2.94 5.09 2.47
N ARG A 40 -3.65 5.94 1.75
CA ARG A 40 -3.07 6.66 0.62
C ARG A 40 -1.97 7.62 1.08
N ASN A 41 -2.19 8.32 2.19
CA ASN A 41 -1.18 9.24 2.72
C ASN A 41 0.13 8.51 3.04
N ILE A 42 0.05 7.32 3.61
CA ILE A 42 1.23 6.50 3.88
C ILE A 42 1.96 6.16 2.58
N LEU A 43 1.23 5.72 1.57
CA LEU A 43 1.82 5.40 0.28
C LEU A 43 2.50 6.63 -0.34
N GLU A 44 1.82 7.77 -0.31
CA GLU A 44 2.38 9.00 -0.87
C GLU A 44 3.67 9.41 -0.17
N GLU A 45 3.73 9.28 1.16
CA GLU A 45 4.95 9.58 1.91
C GLU A 45 6.10 8.62 1.55
N LEU A 46 5.78 7.35 1.42
CA LEU A 46 6.80 6.35 1.08
C LEU A 46 7.32 6.53 -0.35
N LEU A 47 6.46 6.91 -1.27
CA LEU A 47 6.87 7.22 -2.64
C LEU A 47 7.71 8.49 -2.66
N LEU A 48 7.29 9.52 -1.93
CA LEU A 48 8.02 10.78 -1.88
C LEU A 48 9.45 10.59 -1.35
N ALA A 49 9.62 9.71 -0.38
CA ALA A 49 10.94 9.40 0.15
C ALA A 49 11.88 8.83 -0.92
N ARG A 50 11.33 8.34 -2.01
CA ARG A 50 12.08 7.80 -3.15
C ARG A 50 12.05 8.75 -4.36
N GLY A 51 11.59 9.99 -4.16
CA GLY A 51 11.48 10.94 -5.25
C GLY A 51 10.36 10.61 -6.23
N MET A 52 9.35 9.88 -5.77
CA MET A 52 8.26 9.39 -6.61
C MET A 52 6.90 9.88 -6.10
N GLY A 53 5.89 9.75 -6.92
CA GLY A 53 4.51 10.02 -6.55
C GLY A 53 3.56 9.10 -7.30
N ILE A 54 2.29 9.16 -6.91
CA ILE A 54 1.25 8.34 -7.57
C ILE A 54 1.18 8.65 -9.06
N LYS A 55 1.47 9.88 -9.44
CA LYS A 55 1.47 10.31 -10.85
C LYS A 55 2.53 9.61 -11.71
N ASP A 56 3.52 9.01 -11.09
CA ASP A 56 4.54 8.27 -11.83
C ASP A 56 4.03 6.94 -12.34
N PHE A 57 2.94 6.44 -11.77
CA PHE A 57 2.31 5.23 -12.29
C PHE A 57 1.64 5.54 -13.62
N LEU A 58 1.89 4.71 -14.62
CA LEU A 58 1.36 4.89 -15.96
C LEU A 58 -0.17 4.97 -15.95
N HIS A 59 -0.80 4.14 -15.13
CA HIS A 59 -2.24 4.17 -14.93
C HIS A 59 -2.54 4.03 -13.45
N TYR A 60 -3.49 4.81 -12.94
CA TYR A 60 -3.99 4.59 -11.59
C TYR A 60 -5.49 4.83 -11.55
N THR A 61 -6.16 4.14 -10.66
CA THR A 61 -7.60 4.25 -10.48
C THR A 61 -7.88 4.51 -9.01
N GLU A 62 -8.62 5.55 -8.72
CA GLU A 62 -9.02 5.89 -7.36
C GLU A 62 -10.27 5.12 -6.97
N VAL A 63 -10.21 4.46 -5.82
CA VAL A 63 -11.30 3.62 -5.31
C VAL A 63 -11.57 4.00 -3.87
N GLU A 64 -12.80 4.36 -3.55
CA GLU A 64 -13.15 4.88 -2.23
C GLU A 64 -13.21 3.86 -1.11
N ASN A 65 -13.13 2.58 -1.42
CA ASN A 65 -13.41 1.54 -0.44
C ASN A 65 -12.38 0.41 -0.55
N MET A 66 -11.83 0.01 0.60
CA MET A 66 -10.81 -1.03 0.61
C MET A 66 -11.35 -2.40 0.18
N HIS A 67 -12.58 -2.72 0.53
CA HIS A 67 -13.21 -3.96 0.08
C HIS A 67 -13.31 -4.01 -1.44
N THR A 68 -13.62 -2.88 -2.06
CA THR A 68 -13.68 -2.79 -3.51
C THR A 68 -12.30 -2.99 -4.12
N ILE A 69 -11.26 -2.40 -3.53
CA ILE A 69 -9.89 -2.60 -4.00
C ILE A 69 -9.53 -4.08 -3.93
N ILE A 70 -9.81 -4.73 -2.82
CA ILE A 70 -9.50 -6.15 -2.65
C ILE A 70 -10.26 -6.99 -3.69
N GLY A 71 -11.52 -6.67 -3.93
CA GLY A 71 -12.31 -7.35 -4.95
C GLY A 71 -11.74 -7.19 -6.34
N LEU A 72 -11.27 -5.97 -6.68
CA LEU A 72 -10.64 -5.71 -7.96
C LEU A 72 -9.29 -6.42 -8.09
N LEU A 73 -8.52 -6.50 -7.01
CA LEU A 73 -7.27 -7.25 -6.98
C LEU A 73 -7.52 -8.72 -7.30
N LYS A 74 -8.55 -9.30 -6.69
CA LYS A 74 -8.90 -10.71 -6.93
C LYS A 74 -9.27 -10.96 -8.39
N ARG A 75 -9.78 -9.95 -9.08
CA ARG A 75 -10.12 -10.02 -10.50
C ARG A 75 -8.98 -9.60 -11.40
N ASP A 76 -7.81 -9.41 -10.83
CA ASP A 76 -6.59 -9.03 -11.56
C ASP A 76 -6.72 -7.71 -12.30
N CYS A 77 -7.33 -6.73 -11.66
CA CYS A 77 -7.51 -5.39 -12.26
C CYS A 77 -6.32 -4.45 -12.02
N GLY A 78 -5.33 -4.88 -11.28
CA GLY A 78 -4.15 -4.06 -11.01
C GLY A 78 -3.38 -4.51 -9.79
N ILE A 79 -2.56 -3.61 -9.26
CA ILE A 79 -1.82 -3.83 -8.04
C ILE A 79 -2.25 -2.79 -7.00
N SER A 80 -1.96 -3.02 -5.74
CA SER A 80 -2.24 -2.03 -4.71
C SER A 80 -1.26 -2.17 -3.55
N PHE A 81 -1.34 -1.23 -2.61
CA PHE A 81 -0.54 -1.23 -1.39
C PHE A 81 -1.49 -1.12 -0.21
N MET A 82 -1.27 -1.92 0.80
CA MET A 82 -2.12 -1.93 1.99
C MET A 82 -1.45 -2.64 3.14
N TYR A 83 -2.02 -2.51 4.33
CA TYR A 83 -1.53 -3.28 5.46
C TYR A 83 -1.75 -4.76 5.20
N LYS A 84 -0.75 -5.54 5.54
CA LYS A 84 -0.79 -6.99 5.33
C LYS A 84 -2.00 -7.63 6.01
N ILE A 85 -2.38 -7.12 7.17
CA ILE A 85 -3.52 -7.66 7.91
C ILE A 85 -4.82 -7.53 7.13
N ALA A 86 -4.94 -6.54 6.25
CA ALA A 86 -6.14 -6.34 5.45
C ALA A 86 -6.37 -7.48 4.46
N VAL A 87 -5.33 -8.18 4.08
CA VAL A 87 -5.38 -9.27 3.09
C VAL A 87 -4.82 -10.57 3.65
N ALA A 88 -4.79 -10.70 4.98
CA ALA A 88 -4.22 -11.88 5.63
C ALA A 88 -4.86 -13.17 5.12
N ASP A 89 -6.18 -13.20 5.00
CA ASP A 89 -6.89 -14.39 4.53
C ASP A 89 -6.58 -14.68 3.07
N GLU A 90 -6.56 -13.65 2.24
CA GLU A 90 -6.26 -13.79 0.82
C GLU A 90 -4.83 -14.27 0.56
N LEU A 91 -3.88 -13.80 1.37
CA LEU A 91 -2.50 -14.27 1.28
C LEU A 91 -2.40 -15.72 1.72
N LYS A 92 -3.12 -16.07 2.79
CA LYS A 92 -3.09 -17.41 3.35
C LYS A 92 -3.70 -18.43 2.38
N ASN A 93 -4.83 -18.08 1.76
CA ASN A 93 -5.51 -19.01 0.86
C ASN A 93 -4.98 -18.95 -0.58
N GLY A 94 -4.03 -18.06 -0.85
CA GLY A 94 -3.38 -17.97 -2.15
C GLY A 94 -4.16 -17.22 -3.22
N THR A 95 -5.22 -16.51 -2.86
CA THR A 95 -5.97 -15.70 -3.83
C THR A 95 -5.16 -14.49 -4.27
N LEU A 96 -4.45 -13.89 -3.33
CA LEU A 96 -3.53 -12.78 -3.60
C LEU A 96 -2.13 -13.16 -3.19
N LYS A 97 -1.15 -12.42 -3.69
CA LYS A 97 0.25 -12.58 -3.29
C LYS A 97 0.89 -11.24 -3.05
N GLU A 98 1.90 -11.25 -2.21
CA GLU A 98 2.72 -10.08 -1.94
C GLU A 98 3.74 -9.89 -3.07
N ILE A 99 3.92 -8.64 -3.49
CA ILE A 99 5.00 -8.27 -4.42
C ILE A 99 6.15 -7.81 -3.54
N ARG A 100 7.19 -8.61 -3.44
CA ARG A 100 8.34 -8.31 -2.60
C ARG A 100 9.35 -7.47 -3.36
N LEU A 101 9.54 -6.24 -2.88
CA LEU A 101 10.45 -5.29 -3.50
C LEU A 101 11.69 -5.14 -2.65
N SER A 102 12.85 -5.10 -3.29
CA SER A 102 14.13 -5.01 -2.59
C SER A 102 14.36 -3.65 -1.93
N ASP A 103 13.76 -2.59 -2.49
CA ASP A 103 13.95 -1.23 -2.01
C ASP A 103 12.79 -0.70 -1.17
N PHE A 104 11.87 -1.56 -0.78
CA PHE A 104 10.64 -1.14 -0.12
C PHE A 104 10.36 -2.00 1.10
N LYS A 105 10.77 -1.52 2.26
CA LYS A 105 10.54 -2.20 3.54
C LYS A 105 9.47 -1.45 4.31
N MET A 106 8.27 -1.94 4.24
CA MET A 106 7.08 -1.23 4.68
C MET A 106 6.82 -1.29 6.19
N GLN A 107 7.45 -2.21 6.89
CA GLN A 107 7.33 -2.22 8.35
C GLN A 107 7.91 -0.96 8.99
N HIS A 108 8.60 -0.15 8.21
CA HIS A 108 9.16 1.13 8.67
C HIS A 108 8.20 2.31 8.49
N ALA A 109 6.97 2.07 8.04
CA ALA A 109 6.02 3.15 7.84
C ALA A 109 5.78 3.94 9.13
N PHE A 110 5.60 3.25 10.26
CA PHE A 110 5.41 3.89 11.54
C PHE A 110 6.70 4.46 12.09
N ASP A 111 7.81 3.76 11.91
CA ASP A 111 9.12 4.23 12.35
C ASP A 111 9.45 5.57 11.70
N PHE A 112 9.11 5.72 10.43
CA PHE A 112 9.31 6.97 9.71
C PHE A 112 8.58 8.12 10.39
N ILE A 113 7.35 7.91 10.81
CA ILE A 113 6.56 8.94 11.51
C ILE A 113 7.18 9.26 12.87
N TRP A 114 7.65 8.24 13.58
CA TRP A 114 8.21 8.39 14.92
C TRP A 114 9.56 9.11 14.89
N GLU A 115 10.38 8.81 13.90
CA GLU A 115 11.69 9.44 13.78
C GLU A 115 11.59 10.92 13.44
N LYS A 116 10.55 11.33 12.76
CA LYS A 116 10.38 12.72 12.34
C LYS A 116 10.07 13.69 13.45
N GLY A 117 9.62 13.23 14.59
CA GLY A 117 9.16 14.16 15.60
C GLY A 117 9.16 13.65 16.99
N SER A 118 10.35 13.54 17.59
CA SER A 118 10.44 13.08 18.97
C SER A 118 9.66 13.98 19.91
N ILE A 119 9.60 15.29 19.67
CA ILE A 119 8.84 16.21 20.52
C ILE A 119 7.34 16.14 20.29
N TYR A 120 6.91 15.51 19.19
CA TYR A 120 5.51 15.36 18.86
C TYR A 120 5.09 13.89 18.84
N THR A 121 5.84 13.04 19.51
CA THR A 121 5.62 11.59 19.48
C THR A 121 4.19 11.20 19.82
N GLU A 122 3.63 11.75 20.90
CA GLU A 122 2.27 11.43 21.30
C GLU A 122 1.25 11.82 20.23
N LYS A 123 1.46 12.96 19.59
CA LYS A 123 0.58 13.42 18.52
C LYS A 123 0.64 12.45 17.33
N TYR A 124 1.83 12.01 16.98
CA TYR A 124 1.99 11.07 15.89
C TYR A 124 1.41 9.70 16.22
N ILE A 125 1.54 9.24 17.44
CA ILE A 125 0.92 8.00 17.89
C ILE A 125 -0.59 8.08 17.72
N GLY A 126 -1.19 9.19 18.19
CA GLY A 126 -2.62 9.40 18.06
C GLY A 126 -3.07 9.39 16.59
N ILE A 127 -2.31 10.03 15.71
CA ILE A 127 -2.60 10.04 14.28
C ILE A 127 -2.53 8.63 13.71
N CYS A 128 -1.50 7.87 14.06
CA CYS A 128 -1.35 6.49 13.58
C CYS A 128 -2.50 5.61 14.04
N GLU A 129 -2.90 5.71 15.29
CA GLU A 129 -4.02 4.95 15.83
C GLU A 129 -5.32 5.30 15.10
N GLU A 130 -5.53 6.58 14.84
CA GLU A 130 -6.71 7.03 14.13
C GLU A 130 -6.74 6.51 12.69
N LEU A 131 -5.61 6.52 12.01
CA LEU A 131 -5.49 6.00 10.65
C LEU A 131 -5.81 4.51 10.62
N LEU A 132 -5.23 3.74 11.54
CA LEU A 132 -5.49 2.31 11.65
C LEU A 132 -6.96 2.04 11.92
N LYS A 133 -7.56 2.82 12.80
CA LYS A 133 -8.96 2.68 13.16
C LYS A 133 -9.87 2.92 11.96
N LYS A 134 -9.57 3.94 11.16
CA LYS A 134 -10.34 4.25 9.95
C LYS A 134 -10.25 3.12 8.94
N GLU A 135 -9.06 2.57 8.74
CA GLU A 135 -8.88 1.48 7.78
C GLU A 135 -9.55 0.20 8.27
N ASN A 136 -9.53 -0.06 9.56
CA ASN A 136 -10.18 -1.24 10.13
C ASN A 136 -11.70 -1.20 9.98
N ILE A 137 -12.30 -0.02 9.99
CA ILE A 137 -13.73 0.11 9.77
C ILE A 137 -14.11 -0.33 8.35
N ILE A 138 -13.21 -0.14 7.42
CA ILE A 138 -13.42 -0.48 6.02
C ILE A 138 -13.28 -1.98 5.77
N TYR A 139 -12.45 -2.61 6.58
CA TYR A 139 -12.20 -4.04 6.47
C TYR A 139 -13.29 -4.84 7.14
#